data_1da8b1d140a918362528408a096cae27
#
_entry.id   1da8b1d140a918362528408a096cae27
#
_cell.length_a   1.000
_cell.length_b   1.000
_cell.length_c   1.000
_cell.angle_alpha   90.00
_cell.angle_beta   90.00
_cell.angle_gamma   90.00
#
_symmetry.space_group_name_H-M   'P 1'
#
loop_
_entity.id
_entity.type
_entity.pdbx_description
1 polymer ?
#
loop_
_entity_poly.entity_id
_entity_poly.type
_entity_poly.pdbx_seq_one_letter_code
_entity_poly.pdbx_strand_id
1 'polypeptide(L)'
;VLKTLTVLMMVFAFKCYAGTESNFVQGPFEISQDSRVFIKKENDVNQPLGLYFENKDRAIKIDGYDVNGGLPNIETVFFITLNGIKNVVVLVSWHVIHRPERISGTSYQIYGYSIHNDGMVNNEKISRDPISYGEEGEFNGEPHYFKYKNAASIKRYLLNKYR
;
A
#
# COMPACT_ATOMS: atom_id res chain seq x y z
N VAL A 1 -22.52 70.58 6.00
CA VAL A 1 -22.43 69.49 4.99
C VAL A 1 -21.76 68.29 5.69
N LEU A 2 -22.56 67.32 6.14
CA LEU A 2 -22.10 66.12 6.86
C LEU A 2 -21.88 65.01 5.82
N LYS A 3 -20.63 64.58 5.66
CA LYS A 3 -20.27 63.45 4.77
C LYS A 3 -20.41 62.15 5.55
N THR A 4 -21.43 61.38 5.21
CA THR A 4 -21.65 60.00 5.74
C THR A 4 -20.64 59.06 5.09
N LEU A 5 -19.72 58.49 5.90
CA LEU A 5 -18.76 57.48 5.47
C LEU A 5 -19.43 56.10 5.63
N THR A 6 -19.84 55.48 4.55
CA THR A 6 -20.39 54.11 4.57
C THR A 6 -19.21 53.12 4.57
N VAL A 7 -19.02 52.46 5.71
CA VAL A 7 -18.03 51.35 5.80
C VAL A 7 -18.70 50.08 5.31
N LEU A 8 -18.25 49.59 4.14
CA LEU A 8 -18.65 48.30 3.59
C LEU A 8 -17.88 47.17 4.31
N MET A 9 -18.55 46.51 5.21
CA MET A 9 -18.00 45.36 5.93
C MET A 9 -18.06 44.10 5.03
N MET A 10 -16.93 43.75 4.43
CA MET A 10 -16.80 42.53 3.62
C MET A 10 -16.68 41.33 4.55
N VAL A 11 -17.78 40.57 4.70
CA VAL A 11 -17.77 39.30 5.45
C VAL A 11 -17.13 38.24 4.59
N PHE A 12 -15.87 37.89 4.86
CA PHE A 12 -15.24 36.70 4.31
C PHE A 12 -15.81 35.45 5.00
N ALA A 13 -16.72 34.77 4.31
CA ALA A 13 -17.15 33.43 4.73
C ALA A 13 -15.99 32.45 4.49
N PHE A 14 -15.23 32.13 5.53
CA PHE A 14 -14.34 30.98 5.53
C PHE A 14 -15.20 29.72 5.44
N LYS A 15 -15.24 29.11 4.25
CA LYS A 15 -15.72 27.74 4.14
C LYS A 15 -14.70 26.85 4.85
N CYS A 16 -15.04 26.45 6.08
CA CYS A 16 -14.35 25.37 6.77
C CYS A 16 -14.64 24.09 5.99
N TYR A 17 -13.73 23.66 5.14
CA TYR A 17 -13.73 22.30 4.61
C TYR A 17 -13.42 21.40 5.82
N ALA A 18 -14.44 20.74 6.36
CA ALA A 18 -14.23 19.59 7.24
C ALA A 18 -13.46 18.56 6.39
N GLY A 19 -12.16 18.45 6.65
CA GLY A 19 -11.31 17.42 6.04
C GLY A 19 -11.88 16.09 6.48
N THR A 20 -12.46 15.32 5.54
CA THR A 20 -12.65 13.89 5.73
C THR A 20 -11.26 13.35 6.04
N GLU A 21 -11.05 12.81 7.25
CA GLU A 21 -9.82 12.08 7.57
C GLU A 21 -9.62 11.06 6.47
N SER A 22 -8.56 11.23 5.69
CA SER A 22 -8.27 10.31 4.60
C SER A 22 -7.81 9.00 5.26
N ASN A 23 -8.61 7.93 5.16
CA ASN A 23 -8.28 6.60 5.66
C ASN A 23 -7.12 5.96 4.88
N PHE A 24 -6.38 6.74 4.09
CA PHE A 24 -5.23 6.27 3.32
C PHE A 24 -4.06 5.90 4.24
N VAL A 25 -3.54 4.70 4.02
CA VAL A 25 -2.33 4.19 4.66
C VAL A 25 -1.12 4.47 3.77
N GLN A 26 -1.30 4.32 2.43
CA GLN A 26 -0.28 4.60 1.43
C GLN A 26 -0.93 5.21 0.18
N GLY A 27 -0.28 6.17 -0.43
CA GLY A 27 -0.76 6.90 -1.60
C GLY A 27 -1.72 8.05 -1.25
N PRO A 28 -2.55 8.50 -2.20
CA PRO A 28 -2.69 8.00 -3.58
C PRO A 28 -1.44 8.24 -4.44
N PHE A 29 -1.11 7.25 -5.28
CA PHE A 29 -0.02 7.33 -6.26
C PHE A 29 -0.62 7.47 -7.66
N GLU A 30 -0.29 8.55 -8.36
CA GLU A 30 -0.73 8.78 -9.73
C GLU A 30 -0.10 7.78 -10.70
N ILE A 31 -0.92 7.10 -11.49
CA ILE A 31 -0.50 6.18 -12.54
C ILE A 31 -0.55 6.85 -13.90
N SER A 32 -1.62 7.61 -14.14
CA SER A 32 -1.88 8.44 -15.30
C SER A 32 -2.73 9.65 -14.88
N GLN A 33 -3.13 10.50 -15.83
CA GLN A 33 -3.97 11.66 -15.56
C GLN A 33 -5.28 11.30 -14.84
N ASP A 34 -5.88 10.15 -15.18
CA ASP A 34 -7.20 9.74 -14.70
C ASP A 34 -7.15 8.50 -13.77
N SER A 35 -5.96 8.00 -13.43
CA SER A 35 -5.85 6.78 -12.62
C SER A 35 -4.83 6.88 -11.50
N ARG A 36 -5.17 6.28 -10.36
CA ARG A 36 -4.32 6.25 -9.17
C ARG A 36 -4.48 4.95 -8.38
N VAL A 37 -3.47 4.63 -7.60
CA VAL A 37 -3.43 3.48 -6.69
C VAL A 37 -3.26 3.95 -5.27
N PHE A 38 -3.96 3.34 -4.33
CA PHE A 38 -3.83 3.64 -2.91
C PHE A 38 -4.17 2.43 -2.04
N ILE A 39 -3.67 2.46 -0.82
CA ILE A 39 -4.05 1.52 0.23
C ILE A 39 -4.76 2.30 1.32
N LYS A 40 -5.91 1.81 1.76
CA LYS A 40 -6.67 2.40 2.85
C LYS A 40 -7.06 1.38 3.92
N LYS A 41 -7.43 1.89 5.10
CA LYS A 41 -8.02 1.09 6.16
C LYS A 41 -9.42 0.65 5.77
N GLU A 42 -9.76 -0.58 6.16
CA GLU A 42 -11.08 -1.19 6.02
C GLU A 42 -11.72 -1.42 7.38
N ASN A 43 -13.05 -1.51 7.39
CA ASN A 43 -13.80 -1.90 8.59
C ASN A 43 -13.88 -3.42 8.77
N ASP A 44 -13.20 -4.19 7.93
CA ASP A 44 -13.12 -5.64 8.03
C ASP A 44 -11.99 -6.03 9.00
N VAL A 45 -12.35 -6.71 10.08
CA VAL A 45 -11.40 -7.13 11.12
C VAL A 45 -10.43 -8.22 10.64
N ASN A 46 -10.80 -8.98 9.61
CA ASN A 46 -9.96 -10.02 9.03
C ASN A 46 -9.07 -9.47 7.90
N GLN A 47 -9.55 -8.44 7.20
CA GLN A 47 -8.85 -7.75 6.12
C GLN A 47 -8.79 -6.23 6.38
N PRO A 48 -8.02 -5.78 7.39
CA PRO A 48 -8.06 -4.38 7.82
C PRO A 48 -7.44 -3.39 6.83
N LEU A 49 -6.77 -3.86 5.78
CA LEU A 49 -6.18 -3.02 4.73
C LEU A 49 -6.62 -3.49 3.34
N GLY A 50 -6.99 -2.55 2.47
CA GLY A 50 -7.37 -2.83 1.08
C GLY A 50 -6.55 -2.03 0.08
N LEU A 51 -6.10 -2.70 -1.00
CA LEU A 51 -5.47 -2.07 -2.17
C LEU A 51 -6.54 -1.71 -3.18
N TYR A 52 -6.51 -0.48 -3.67
CA TYR A 52 -7.47 0.08 -4.61
C TYR A 52 -6.79 0.62 -5.86
N PHE A 53 -7.44 0.40 -6.98
CA PHE A 53 -7.19 1.08 -8.23
C PHE A 53 -8.40 1.98 -8.54
N GLU A 54 -8.15 3.25 -8.79
CA GLU A 54 -9.18 4.21 -9.18
C GLU A 54 -8.92 4.70 -10.60
N ASN A 55 -9.97 4.74 -11.40
CA ASN A 55 -9.95 5.30 -12.74
C ASN A 55 -11.22 6.13 -12.92
N LYS A 56 -11.07 7.42 -13.28
CA LYS A 56 -12.17 8.38 -13.48
C LYS A 56 -13.18 8.37 -12.34
N ASP A 57 -12.70 8.56 -11.12
CA ASP A 57 -13.50 8.61 -9.89
C ASP A 57 -14.20 7.27 -9.49
N ARG A 58 -13.91 6.19 -10.21
CA ARG A 58 -14.38 4.85 -9.85
C ARG A 58 -13.26 4.05 -9.21
N ALA A 59 -13.33 3.88 -7.90
CA ALA A 59 -12.40 3.03 -7.15
C ALA A 59 -12.88 1.58 -7.11
N ILE A 60 -11.99 0.65 -7.42
CA ILE A 60 -12.21 -0.80 -7.38
C ILE A 60 -11.19 -1.39 -6.40
N LYS A 61 -11.67 -2.19 -5.45
CA LYS A 61 -10.80 -2.98 -4.58
C LYS A 61 -10.13 -4.07 -5.40
N ILE A 62 -8.82 -4.10 -5.40
CA ILE A 62 -8.00 -5.07 -6.13
C ILE A 62 -7.63 -6.25 -5.23
N ASP A 63 -7.27 -5.94 -3.97
CA ASP A 63 -6.84 -6.96 -3.00
C ASP A 63 -7.08 -6.49 -1.57
N GLY A 64 -6.99 -7.42 -0.61
CA GLY A 64 -7.05 -7.17 0.81
C GLY A 64 -5.91 -7.88 1.53
N TYR A 65 -5.37 -7.26 2.58
CA TYR A 65 -4.30 -7.83 3.38
C TYR A 65 -4.84 -8.31 4.70
N ASP A 66 -4.77 -9.64 4.88
CA ASP A 66 -5.35 -10.36 6.02
C ASP A 66 -4.54 -10.16 7.30
N VAL A 67 -5.20 -10.36 8.44
CA VAL A 67 -4.52 -10.59 9.72
C VAL A 67 -3.84 -11.95 9.67
N ASN A 68 -2.54 -12.00 9.98
CA ASN A 68 -1.75 -13.23 9.99
C ASN A 68 -0.80 -13.28 11.21
N GLY A 69 -1.30 -13.77 12.33
CA GLY A 69 -0.57 -13.75 13.61
C GLY A 69 -0.36 -12.35 14.21
N GLY A 70 -0.67 -11.30 13.44
CA GLY A 70 -0.61 -9.88 13.78
C GLY A 70 -1.36 -9.06 12.75
N LEU A 71 -1.46 -7.75 12.94
CA LEU A 71 -2.04 -6.84 11.95
C LEU A 71 -1.06 -6.63 10.78
N PRO A 72 -1.55 -6.55 9.53
CA PRO A 72 -0.72 -6.21 8.39
C PRO A 72 -0.17 -4.79 8.51
N ASN A 73 1.11 -4.62 8.18
CA ASN A 73 1.78 -3.34 8.04
C ASN A 73 2.32 -3.19 6.61
N ILE A 74 2.09 -2.05 5.98
CA ILE A 74 2.61 -1.77 4.65
C ILE A 74 4.01 -1.17 4.78
N GLU A 75 5.02 -1.97 4.46
CA GLU A 75 6.42 -1.54 4.51
C GLU A 75 6.77 -0.60 3.37
N THR A 76 6.32 -0.92 2.16
CA THR A 76 6.54 -0.09 0.98
C THR A 76 5.59 -0.43 -0.16
N VAL A 77 5.29 0.59 -0.97
CA VAL A 77 4.63 0.47 -2.27
C VAL A 77 5.55 1.10 -3.31
N PHE A 78 5.84 0.40 -4.39
CA PHE A 78 6.65 0.95 -5.46
C PHE A 78 6.24 0.44 -6.84
N PHE A 79 6.69 1.15 -7.87
CA PHE A 79 6.42 0.83 -9.27
C PHE A 79 7.66 0.31 -9.95
N ILE A 80 7.46 -0.68 -10.85
CA ILE A 80 8.51 -1.30 -11.64
C ILE A 80 7.95 -1.74 -13.00
N THR A 81 8.71 -1.55 -14.06
CA THR A 81 8.37 -2.07 -15.39
C THR A 81 9.14 -3.36 -15.64
N LEU A 82 8.44 -4.44 -15.88
CA LEU A 82 9.00 -5.75 -16.20
C LEU A 82 8.44 -6.21 -17.55
N ASN A 83 9.31 -6.54 -18.50
CA ASN A 83 8.91 -6.93 -19.87
C ASN A 83 7.91 -5.95 -20.51
N GLY A 84 8.13 -4.64 -20.35
CA GLY A 84 7.25 -3.59 -20.88
C GLY A 84 5.93 -3.37 -20.12
N ILE A 85 5.62 -4.18 -19.11
CA ILE A 85 4.41 -4.06 -18.30
C ILE A 85 4.74 -3.32 -17.00
N LYS A 86 4.01 -2.25 -16.72
CA LYS A 86 4.10 -1.51 -15.44
C LYS A 86 3.43 -2.31 -14.33
N ASN A 87 4.13 -2.48 -13.22
CA ASN A 87 3.63 -3.20 -12.06
C ASN A 87 3.67 -2.31 -10.82
N VAL A 88 2.70 -2.55 -9.92
CA VAL A 88 2.74 -2.13 -8.52
C VAL A 88 3.26 -3.31 -7.71
N VAL A 89 4.20 -3.05 -6.82
CA VAL A 89 4.69 -4.05 -5.86
C VAL A 89 4.47 -3.52 -4.45
N VAL A 90 3.87 -4.35 -3.62
CA VAL A 90 3.57 -4.04 -2.21
C VAL A 90 4.30 -5.04 -1.33
N LEU A 91 5.08 -4.54 -0.38
CA LEU A 91 5.67 -5.34 0.68
C LEU A 91 4.84 -5.15 1.95
N VAL A 92 4.29 -6.24 2.43
CA VAL A 92 3.51 -6.30 3.67
C VAL A 92 4.28 -7.10 4.71
N SER A 93 4.17 -6.70 5.97
CA SER A 93 4.75 -7.41 7.10
C SER A 93 3.74 -7.67 8.20
N TRP A 94 4.00 -8.69 9.00
CA TRP A 94 3.24 -9.04 10.21
C TRP A 94 4.22 -9.30 11.35
N HIS A 95 4.07 -8.58 12.45
CA HIS A 95 4.82 -8.89 13.66
C HIS A 95 4.11 -10.01 14.41
N VAL A 96 4.78 -11.15 14.57
CA VAL A 96 4.23 -12.37 15.13
C VAL A 96 4.95 -12.72 16.42
N ILE A 97 4.19 -12.92 17.50
CA ILE A 97 4.71 -13.44 18.78
C ILE A 97 3.82 -14.61 19.21
N HIS A 98 4.41 -15.82 19.23
CA HIS A 98 3.74 -17.01 19.73
C HIS A 98 4.71 -17.84 20.58
N ARG A 99 4.74 -17.56 21.88
CA ARG A 99 5.72 -18.14 22.83
C ARG A 99 5.71 -19.67 22.90
N PRO A 100 4.54 -20.36 22.89
CA PRO A 100 4.53 -21.82 22.92
C PRO A 100 5.27 -22.45 21.73
N GLU A 101 5.22 -21.86 20.57
CA GLU A 101 5.90 -22.31 19.35
C GLU A 101 7.29 -21.68 19.16
N ARG A 102 7.76 -20.90 20.16
CA ARG A 102 9.02 -20.16 20.08
C ARG A 102 9.11 -19.30 18.83
N ILE A 103 8.06 -18.50 18.60
CA ILE A 103 7.99 -17.54 17.53
C ILE A 103 8.08 -16.13 18.14
N SER A 104 9.05 -15.35 17.67
CA SER A 104 9.22 -13.93 17.96
C SER A 104 9.92 -13.27 16.79
N GLY A 105 9.14 -12.76 15.85
CA GLY A 105 9.71 -12.22 14.61
C GLY A 105 8.71 -11.48 13.75
N THR A 106 9.11 -11.27 12.51
CA THR A 106 8.30 -10.61 11.47
C THR A 106 8.25 -11.49 10.23
N SER A 107 7.06 -11.81 9.78
CA SER A 107 6.85 -12.43 8.47
C SER A 107 6.61 -11.35 7.42
N TYR A 108 7.04 -11.60 6.19
CA TYR A 108 6.97 -10.67 5.06
C TYR A 108 6.33 -11.36 3.86
N GLN A 109 5.52 -10.61 3.12
CA GLN A 109 4.95 -11.04 1.84
C GLN A 109 5.07 -9.92 0.81
N ILE A 110 5.58 -10.27 -0.37
CA ILE A 110 5.65 -9.39 -1.54
C ILE A 110 4.48 -9.74 -2.46
N TYR A 111 3.65 -8.75 -2.73
CA TYR A 111 2.57 -8.83 -3.69
C TYR A 111 2.93 -8.05 -4.94
N GLY A 112 2.58 -8.58 -6.10
CA GLY A 112 2.77 -7.92 -7.39
C GLY A 112 1.47 -7.80 -8.17
N TYR A 113 1.27 -6.66 -8.83
CA TYR A 113 0.08 -6.39 -9.63
C TYR A 113 0.46 -5.73 -10.94
N SER A 114 0.00 -6.28 -12.06
CA SER A 114 0.19 -5.69 -13.38
C SER A 114 -0.87 -4.65 -13.66
N ILE A 115 -0.45 -3.46 -14.13
CA ILE A 115 -1.34 -2.39 -14.53
C ILE A 115 -1.67 -2.54 -16.01
N HIS A 116 -2.96 -2.53 -16.32
CA HIS A 116 -3.53 -2.51 -17.66
C HIS A 116 -4.38 -1.24 -17.84
N ASN A 117 -4.79 -0.94 -19.09
CA ASN A 117 -5.53 0.28 -19.40
C ASN A 117 -6.80 0.47 -18.56
N ASP A 118 -7.50 -0.63 -18.24
CA ASP A 118 -8.80 -0.61 -17.59
C ASP A 118 -8.76 -1.10 -16.13
N GLY A 119 -7.57 -1.41 -15.59
CA GLY A 119 -7.48 -1.92 -14.24
C GLY A 119 -6.13 -2.48 -13.85
N MET A 120 -6.15 -3.24 -12.78
CA MET A 120 -4.97 -3.86 -12.19
C MET A 120 -5.31 -5.30 -11.79
N VAL A 121 -4.42 -6.24 -12.10
CA VAL A 121 -4.59 -7.67 -11.80
C VAL A 121 -3.36 -8.23 -11.09
N ASN A 122 -3.56 -9.28 -10.29
CA ASN A 122 -2.45 -9.95 -9.62
C ASN A 122 -1.42 -10.47 -10.64
N ASN A 123 -0.14 -10.18 -10.38
CA ASN A 123 0.98 -10.72 -11.13
C ASN A 123 1.58 -11.91 -10.39
N GLU A 124 1.13 -13.11 -10.72
CA GLU A 124 1.57 -14.35 -10.07
C GLU A 124 3.08 -14.60 -10.19
N LYS A 125 3.75 -14.10 -11.25
CA LYS A 125 5.21 -14.23 -11.38
C LYS A 125 5.95 -13.50 -10.26
N ILE A 126 5.38 -12.40 -9.73
CA ILE A 126 5.94 -11.69 -8.59
C ILE A 126 5.43 -12.29 -7.28
N SER A 127 4.12 -12.48 -7.17
CA SER A 127 3.46 -12.89 -5.91
C SER A 127 3.78 -14.34 -5.50
N ARG A 128 4.21 -15.18 -6.44
CA ARG A 128 4.66 -16.58 -6.22
C ARG A 128 6.15 -16.79 -6.47
N ASP A 129 6.91 -15.71 -6.62
CA ASP A 129 8.36 -15.82 -6.74
C ASP A 129 8.97 -16.38 -5.44
N PRO A 130 10.07 -17.14 -5.47
CA PRO A 130 10.73 -17.64 -4.25
C PRO A 130 11.09 -16.56 -3.23
N ILE A 131 11.27 -15.28 -3.64
CA ILE A 131 11.50 -14.18 -2.72
C ILE A 131 10.23 -13.55 -2.17
N SER A 132 9.04 -13.99 -2.63
CA SER A 132 7.78 -13.32 -2.26
C SER A 132 7.41 -13.49 -0.80
N TYR A 133 7.93 -14.49 -0.12
CA TYR A 133 7.72 -14.75 1.30
C TYR A 133 9.04 -14.90 2.05
N GLY A 134 9.08 -14.48 3.31
CA GLY A 134 10.19 -14.72 4.19
C GLY A 134 9.93 -14.28 5.62
N GLU A 135 10.83 -14.71 6.50
CA GLU A 135 10.74 -14.50 7.93
C GLU A 135 12.03 -13.91 8.45
N GLU A 136 11.92 -13.08 9.49
CA GLU A 136 13.05 -12.53 10.23
C GLU A 136 12.80 -12.55 11.71
N GLY A 137 13.76 -13.06 12.47
CA GLY A 137 13.66 -13.28 13.91
C GLY A 137 13.75 -14.75 14.27
N GLU A 138 13.14 -15.15 15.37
CA GLU A 138 13.06 -16.55 15.79
C GLU A 138 11.74 -17.17 15.36
N PHE A 139 11.79 -18.28 14.61
CA PHE A 139 10.62 -19.06 14.21
C PHE A 139 10.88 -20.54 14.51
N ASN A 140 9.99 -21.17 15.30
CA ASN A 140 10.13 -22.52 15.80
C ASN A 140 11.45 -22.75 16.56
N GLY A 141 11.98 -21.71 17.20
CA GLY A 141 13.24 -21.74 17.93
C GLY A 141 14.49 -21.62 17.07
N GLU A 142 14.36 -21.39 15.77
CA GLU A 142 15.46 -21.21 14.83
C GLU A 142 15.54 -19.76 14.35
N PRO A 143 16.77 -19.20 14.17
CA PRO A 143 16.93 -17.85 13.63
C PRO A 143 16.67 -17.82 12.13
N HIS A 144 15.83 -16.88 11.69
CA HIS A 144 15.51 -16.63 10.30
C HIS A 144 16.00 -15.24 9.89
N TYR A 145 16.39 -15.09 8.62
CA TYR A 145 16.82 -13.82 8.05
C TYR A 145 16.20 -13.61 6.67
N PHE A 146 15.43 -12.53 6.51
CA PHE A 146 14.84 -12.16 5.24
C PHE A 146 15.59 -11.00 4.58
N LYS A 147 16.08 -11.22 3.37
CA LYS A 147 16.91 -10.27 2.62
C LYS A 147 16.10 -9.14 1.98
N TYR A 148 14.85 -9.40 1.60
CA TYR A 148 14.07 -8.54 0.72
C TYR A 148 13.07 -7.66 1.49
N LYS A 149 13.59 -6.85 2.41
CA LYS A 149 12.81 -6.01 3.33
C LYS A 149 12.60 -4.55 2.87
N ASN A 150 12.98 -4.23 1.64
CA ASN A 150 12.83 -2.88 1.10
C ASN A 150 12.74 -2.88 -0.43
N ALA A 151 12.22 -1.76 -0.97
CA ALA A 151 12.03 -1.60 -2.40
C ALA A 151 13.32 -1.79 -3.23
N ALA A 152 14.48 -1.35 -2.73
CA ALA A 152 15.73 -1.42 -3.48
C ALA A 152 16.21 -2.86 -3.69
N SER A 153 16.15 -3.70 -2.65
CA SER A 153 16.53 -5.12 -2.73
C SER A 153 15.59 -5.91 -3.64
N ILE A 154 14.28 -5.67 -3.52
CA ILE A 154 13.26 -6.32 -4.34
C ILE A 154 13.40 -5.90 -5.81
N LYS A 155 13.49 -4.59 -6.11
CA LYS A 155 13.67 -4.06 -7.48
C LYS A 155 14.89 -4.68 -8.16
N ARG A 156 16.02 -4.71 -7.46
CA ARG A 156 17.28 -5.28 -8.01
C ARG A 156 17.09 -6.73 -8.41
N TYR A 157 16.46 -7.53 -7.58
CA TYR A 157 16.19 -8.94 -7.87
C TYR A 157 15.26 -9.09 -9.07
N LEU A 158 14.09 -8.43 -9.04
CA LEU A 158 13.08 -8.56 -10.11
C LEU A 158 13.60 -8.09 -11.46
N LEU A 159 14.36 -6.98 -11.52
CA LEU A 159 14.98 -6.48 -12.74
C LEU A 159 16.04 -7.44 -13.30
N ASN A 160 16.76 -8.15 -12.45
CA ASN A 160 17.74 -9.13 -12.92
C ASN A 160 17.08 -10.41 -13.43
N LYS A 161 15.96 -10.81 -12.84
CA LYS A 161 15.27 -12.06 -13.17
C LYS A 161 14.29 -11.94 -14.34
N TYR A 162 13.59 -10.80 -14.44
CA TYR A 162 12.48 -10.59 -15.38
C TYR A 162 12.74 -9.42 -16.34
N ARG A 163 13.93 -9.41 -16.93
CA ARG A 163 14.30 -8.45 -17.99
C ARG A 163 13.59 -8.76 -19.28
#